data_bd7b2c3e8de5bdfab50486888708234c
#
_entry.id   bd7b2c3e8de5bdfab50486888708234c
#
_cell.length_a   1.000
_cell.length_b   1.000
_cell.length_c   1.000
_cell.angle_alpha   90.00
_cell.angle_beta   90.00
_cell.angle_gamma   90.00
#
_symmetry.space_group_name_H-M   'P 1'
#
loop_
_entity.id
_entity.type
_entity.pdbx_description
1 polymer ?
#
loop_
_entity_poly.entity_id
_entity_poly.type
_entity_poly.pdbx_seq_one_letter_code
_entity_poly.pdbx_strand_id
1 'polypeptide(L)'
;MLPPLAILYRDDRLLAVNKPAGLLVHPSPLDRHATSSVVEQLQQQIGCKPYPVHRLDRPTSGVLLFALDPETARLCGAHIAANRLHKTYHAIVRGWLADEGDIDYPLSYLPDKIADRDRSRDKAPQAALTHYRCLHRSEIPLASDGRHPTSRYSLVALSPLHGRKHQLRRHLKHIFHPILGDTSHGDNRQNRVLGSHLGDPRYTTAMAGPGLRLMLHATRLQFPHPWSGEALYLCAPPDTHWQYIARYLDLDFALS
;
A
#
# COMPACT_ATOMS: atom_id res chain seq x y z
N MET A 1 -0.21 3.10 25.68
CA MET A 1 0.65 3.70 24.63
C MET A 1 0.61 2.79 23.40
N LEU A 2 0.55 3.35 22.20
CA LEU A 2 0.71 2.56 20.97
C LEU A 2 2.17 2.07 20.85
N PRO A 3 2.40 0.89 20.26
CA PRO A 3 3.75 0.39 20.08
C PRO A 3 4.56 1.34 19.17
N PRO A 4 5.88 1.49 19.41
CA PRO A 4 6.72 2.34 18.59
C PRO A 4 6.75 1.85 17.13
N LEU A 5 6.88 2.81 16.20
CA LEU A 5 7.04 2.49 14.78
C LEU A 5 8.42 1.86 14.54
N ALA A 6 8.45 0.78 13.76
CA ALA A 6 9.70 0.12 13.38
C ALA A 6 10.50 1.03 12.43
N ILE A 7 11.65 1.49 12.87
CA ILE A 7 12.57 2.31 12.07
C ILE A 7 13.37 1.37 11.16
N LEU A 8 13.34 1.62 9.85
CA LEU A 8 14.07 0.89 8.82
C LEU A 8 15.41 1.54 8.49
N TYR A 9 15.45 2.87 8.58
CA TYR A 9 16.64 3.68 8.32
C TYR A 9 16.56 5.00 9.09
N ARG A 10 17.69 5.50 9.53
CA ARG A 10 17.82 6.83 10.13
C ARG A 10 19.24 7.36 9.96
N ASP A 11 19.35 8.60 9.52
CA ASP A 11 20.55 9.44 9.61
C ASP A 11 20.17 10.83 10.16
N ASP A 12 21.02 11.83 9.98
CA ASP A 12 20.79 13.20 10.46
C ASP A 12 19.72 13.94 9.64
N ARG A 13 19.34 13.46 8.46
CA ARG A 13 18.48 14.13 7.48
C ARG A 13 17.20 13.37 7.15
N LEU A 14 17.27 12.06 7.18
CA LEU A 14 16.20 11.17 6.72
C LEU A 14 15.84 10.14 7.78
N LEU A 15 14.59 9.72 7.74
CA LEU A 15 14.09 8.61 8.54
C LEU A 15 13.06 7.82 7.73
N ALA A 16 13.19 6.50 7.73
CA ALA A 16 12.19 5.61 7.13
C ALA A 16 11.63 4.65 8.17
N VAL A 17 10.32 4.38 8.07
CA VAL A 17 9.63 3.45 8.96
C VAL A 17 8.89 2.38 8.16
N ASN A 18 8.66 1.22 8.78
CA ASN A 18 7.69 0.25 8.31
C ASN A 18 6.30 0.65 8.83
N LYS A 19 5.53 1.36 8.01
CA LYS A 19 4.18 1.78 8.39
C LYS A 19 3.25 0.56 8.54
N PRO A 20 2.60 0.35 9.68
CA PRO A 20 1.58 -0.68 9.79
C PRO A 20 0.35 -0.34 8.94
N ALA A 21 -0.39 -1.38 8.52
CA ALA A 21 -1.70 -1.19 7.90
C ALA A 21 -2.69 -0.57 8.90
N GLY A 22 -3.65 0.21 8.40
CA GLY A 22 -4.69 0.82 9.23
C GLY A 22 -4.33 2.17 9.86
N LEU A 23 -3.04 2.55 9.89
CA LEU A 23 -2.60 3.82 10.45
C LEU A 23 -2.57 4.93 9.36
N LEU A 24 -3.12 6.10 9.66
CA LEU A 24 -3.03 7.28 8.80
C LEU A 24 -1.62 7.85 8.80
N VAL A 25 -1.16 8.42 7.66
CA VAL A 25 0.13 9.13 7.61
C VAL A 25 0.05 10.46 8.36
N HIS A 26 -0.99 11.25 8.10
CA HIS A 26 -1.27 12.53 8.76
C HIS A 26 -2.58 12.47 9.53
N PRO A 27 -2.76 13.31 10.55
CA PRO A 27 -4.07 13.54 11.14
C PRO A 27 -5.07 13.93 10.04
N SER A 28 -6.27 13.40 10.10
CA SER A 28 -7.32 13.73 9.14
C SER A 28 -8.61 14.10 9.89
N PRO A 29 -9.18 15.27 9.62
CA PRO A 29 -10.49 15.65 10.18
C PRO A 29 -11.62 14.72 9.75
N LEU A 30 -11.38 13.92 8.67
CA LEU A 30 -12.33 12.93 8.14
C LEU A 30 -12.45 11.68 9.00
N ASP A 31 -11.42 11.37 9.75
CA ASP A 31 -11.38 10.17 10.58
C ASP A 31 -11.31 10.56 12.06
N ARG A 32 -12.47 10.97 12.58
CA ARG A 32 -12.63 11.37 14.00
C ARG A 32 -12.36 10.22 14.98
N HIS A 33 -12.30 8.99 14.49
CA HIS A 33 -12.00 7.79 15.27
C HIS A 33 -10.52 7.40 15.21
N ALA A 34 -9.71 8.06 14.38
CA ALA A 34 -8.27 7.84 14.37
C ALA A 34 -7.64 8.47 15.60
N THR A 35 -7.17 7.64 16.52
CA THR A 35 -6.55 8.08 17.79
C THR A 35 -5.16 8.67 17.60
N SER A 36 -4.50 8.42 16.45
CA SER A 36 -3.16 8.93 16.14
C SER A 36 -2.80 8.70 14.66
N SER A 37 -1.77 9.38 14.19
CA SER A 37 -1.17 9.24 12.86
C SER A 37 0.30 8.85 12.97
N VAL A 38 0.91 8.42 11.84
CA VAL A 38 2.35 8.12 11.78
C VAL A 38 3.18 9.35 12.17
N VAL A 39 2.81 10.54 11.67
CA VAL A 39 3.53 11.80 11.99
C VAL A 39 3.52 12.07 13.48
N GLU A 40 2.37 11.94 14.15
CA GLU A 40 2.26 12.21 15.60
C GLU A 40 3.03 11.18 16.42
N GLN A 41 2.89 9.88 16.10
CA GLN A 41 3.63 8.83 16.80
C GLN A 41 5.14 8.99 16.60
N LEU A 42 5.56 9.26 15.37
CA LEU A 42 6.97 9.43 15.05
C LEU A 42 7.55 10.67 15.72
N GLN A 43 6.81 11.78 15.76
CA GLN A 43 7.23 13.00 16.47
C GLN A 43 7.45 12.73 17.96
N GLN A 44 6.57 11.96 18.60
CA GLN A 44 6.74 11.57 20.01
C GLN A 44 7.96 10.63 20.18
N GLN A 45 8.18 9.71 19.24
CA GLN A 45 9.25 8.71 19.31
C GLN A 45 10.65 9.32 19.13
N ILE A 46 10.79 10.34 18.25
CA ILE A 46 12.09 10.91 17.89
C ILE A 46 12.36 12.30 18.50
N GLY A 47 11.34 12.92 19.10
CA GLY A 47 11.46 14.23 19.76
C GLY A 47 11.50 15.45 18.82
N CYS A 48 11.35 15.26 17.49
CA CYS A 48 11.32 16.36 16.52
C CYS A 48 10.23 16.13 15.47
N LYS A 49 9.83 17.18 14.74
CA LYS A 49 8.79 17.13 13.72
C LYS A 49 9.28 16.42 12.46
N PRO A 50 8.70 15.27 12.05
CA PRO A 50 9.02 14.63 10.78
C PRO A 50 8.21 15.25 9.63
N TYR A 51 8.82 15.30 8.44
CA TYR A 51 8.22 15.81 7.21
C TYR A 51 8.04 14.65 6.22
N PRO A 52 6.82 14.15 5.97
CA PRO A 52 6.62 13.04 5.05
C PRO A 52 7.04 13.40 3.63
N VAL A 53 7.90 12.58 3.04
CA VAL A 53 8.37 12.73 1.66
C VAL A 53 7.31 12.24 0.67
N HIS A 54 6.60 11.18 1.02
CA HIS A 54 5.49 10.64 0.25
C HIS A 54 4.40 10.12 1.19
N ARG A 55 3.32 9.60 0.62
CA ARG A 55 2.23 9.04 1.41
C ARG A 55 1.89 7.61 0.99
N LEU A 56 1.35 6.85 1.93
CA LEU A 56 0.66 5.58 1.71
C LEU A 56 -0.81 5.73 2.10
N ASP A 57 -1.69 4.99 1.45
CA ASP A 57 -3.08 4.91 1.88
C ASP A 57 -3.16 4.33 3.30
N ARG A 58 -4.21 4.67 4.05
CA ARG A 58 -4.42 4.15 5.41
C ARG A 58 -4.26 2.63 5.50
N PRO A 59 -4.92 1.81 4.64
CA PRO A 59 -4.82 0.35 4.73
C PRO A 59 -3.52 -0.23 4.15
N THR A 60 -2.69 0.55 3.43
CA THR A 60 -1.42 0.10 2.86
C THR A 60 -0.33 0.11 3.93
N SER A 61 0.45 -0.98 4.01
CA SER A 61 1.63 -1.09 4.89
C SER A 61 2.93 -0.91 4.12
N GLY A 62 4.08 -0.77 4.83
CA GLY A 62 5.41 -0.79 4.23
C GLY A 62 6.20 0.50 4.35
N VAL A 63 7.24 0.66 3.53
CA VAL A 63 8.21 1.75 3.59
C VAL A 63 7.53 3.11 3.47
N LEU A 64 7.75 3.96 4.46
CA LEU A 64 7.33 5.36 4.46
C LEU A 64 8.52 6.22 4.88
N LEU A 65 8.91 7.16 3.99
CA LEU A 65 10.07 8.03 4.15
C LEU A 65 9.67 9.41 4.67
N PHE A 66 10.50 9.92 5.57
CA PHE A 66 10.41 11.26 6.15
C PHE A 66 11.74 11.99 6.02
N ALA A 67 11.68 13.30 5.82
CA ALA A 67 12.78 14.20 6.08
C ALA A 67 12.70 14.69 7.53
N LEU A 68 13.86 15.01 8.12
CA LEU A 68 13.96 15.51 9.51
C LEU A 68 14.03 17.05 9.57
N ASP A 69 14.18 17.71 8.42
CA ASP A 69 14.16 19.15 8.28
C ASP A 69 13.46 19.60 6.98
N PRO A 70 13.00 20.89 6.90
CA PRO A 70 12.28 21.40 5.74
C PRO A 70 13.11 21.42 4.45
N GLU A 71 14.41 21.68 4.54
CA GLU A 71 15.28 21.74 3.37
C GLU A 71 15.45 20.36 2.73
N THR A 72 15.69 19.33 3.55
CA THR A 72 15.72 17.95 3.10
C THR A 72 14.39 17.52 2.48
N ALA A 73 13.25 17.96 3.05
CA ALA A 73 11.94 17.68 2.47
C ALA A 73 11.78 18.32 1.07
N ARG A 74 12.28 19.55 0.88
CA ARG A 74 12.28 20.25 -0.41
C ARG A 74 13.14 19.51 -1.44
N LEU A 75 14.34 19.06 -1.07
CA LEU A 75 15.23 18.30 -1.93
C LEU A 75 14.62 16.95 -2.33
N CYS A 76 14.02 16.23 -1.40
CA CYS A 76 13.27 15.00 -1.70
C CYS A 76 12.09 15.27 -2.66
N GLY A 77 11.40 16.40 -2.51
CA GLY A 77 10.35 16.84 -3.43
C GLY A 77 10.87 17.01 -4.87
N ALA A 78 12.07 17.55 -5.04
CA ALA A 78 12.72 17.66 -6.34
C ALA A 78 13.04 16.28 -6.96
N HIS A 79 13.48 15.31 -6.15
CA HIS A 79 13.69 13.93 -6.63
C HIS A 79 12.39 13.27 -7.07
N ILE A 80 11.28 13.50 -6.34
CA ILE A 80 9.96 12.99 -6.75
C ILE A 80 9.53 13.62 -8.08
N ALA A 81 9.66 14.93 -8.23
CA ALA A 81 9.31 15.64 -9.46
C ALA A 81 10.12 15.16 -10.67
N ALA A 82 11.38 14.77 -10.45
CA ALA A 82 12.28 14.21 -11.44
C ALA A 82 12.12 12.67 -11.63
N ASN A 83 11.11 12.03 -11.05
CA ASN A 83 10.88 10.58 -11.07
C ASN A 83 12.08 9.73 -10.59
N ARG A 84 12.90 10.26 -9.66
CA ARG A 84 14.06 9.56 -9.12
C ARG A 84 13.73 8.71 -7.88
N LEU A 85 12.45 8.66 -7.48
CA LEU A 85 11.98 7.87 -6.34
C LEU A 85 11.28 6.60 -6.85
N HIS A 86 12.03 5.51 -6.94
CA HIS A 86 11.52 4.23 -7.43
C HIS A 86 10.87 3.44 -6.29
N LYS A 87 9.63 3.01 -6.49
CA LYS A 87 8.82 2.30 -5.50
C LYS A 87 8.48 0.92 -6.01
N THR A 88 8.65 -0.09 -5.16
CA THR A 88 8.15 -1.43 -5.43
C THR A 88 7.14 -1.80 -4.36
N TYR A 89 5.99 -2.27 -4.81
CA TYR A 89 4.94 -2.81 -3.93
C TYR A 89 4.75 -4.28 -4.24
N HIS A 90 4.36 -5.04 -3.23
CA HIS A 90 3.78 -6.35 -3.45
C HIS A 90 2.29 -6.32 -3.16
N ALA A 91 1.52 -7.06 -3.98
CA ALA A 91 0.09 -7.22 -3.77
C ALA A 91 -0.31 -8.67 -4.01
N ILE A 92 -1.34 -9.12 -3.29
CA ILE A 92 -2.05 -10.35 -3.63
C ILE A 92 -3.34 -9.94 -4.36
N VAL A 93 -3.53 -10.46 -5.56
CA VAL A 93 -4.65 -10.12 -6.43
C VAL A 93 -5.51 -11.35 -6.75
N ARG A 94 -6.77 -11.12 -7.10
CA ARG A 94 -7.67 -12.15 -7.59
C ARG A 94 -7.28 -12.59 -9.00
N GLY A 95 -7.36 -13.90 -9.24
CA GLY A 95 -7.12 -14.51 -10.54
C GLY A 95 -5.64 -14.73 -10.87
N TRP A 96 -5.38 -15.37 -11.98
CA TRP A 96 -4.04 -15.57 -12.52
C TRP A 96 -3.70 -14.41 -13.46
N LEU A 97 -2.81 -13.55 -13.02
CA LEU A 97 -2.29 -12.45 -13.83
C LEU A 97 -1.24 -12.97 -14.80
N ALA A 98 -1.07 -12.33 -15.97
CA ALA A 98 0.02 -12.62 -16.90
C ALA A 98 1.39 -12.41 -16.22
N ASP A 99 2.48 -12.96 -16.81
CA ASP A 99 3.79 -12.97 -16.18
C ASP A 99 4.31 -11.56 -15.90
N GLU A 100 4.14 -10.65 -16.85
CA GLU A 100 4.47 -9.23 -16.70
C GLU A 100 3.62 -8.37 -17.65
N GLY A 101 3.60 -7.08 -17.42
CA GLY A 101 2.92 -6.12 -18.29
C GLY A 101 2.82 -4.73 -17.70
N ASP A 102 2.22 -3.87 -18.50
CA ASP A 102 2.00 -2.47 -18.19
C ASP A 102 0.51 -2.16 -18.10
N ILE A 103 0.14 -1.39 -17.09
CA ILE A 103 -1.20 -0.82 -16.98
C ILE A 103 -1.07 0.67 -17.24
N ASP A 104 -1.23 1.05 -18.51
CA ASP A 104 -1.28 2.45 -18.93
C ASP A 104 -2.75 2.88 -19.04
N TYR A 105 -3.26 3.41 -17.94
CA TYR A 105 -4.66 3.81 -17.83
C TYR A 105 -4.79 5.11 -17.06
N PRO A 106 -5.18 6.22 -17.74
CA PRO A 106 -5.35 7.52 -17.09
C PRO A 106 -6.40 7.47 -15.98
N LEU A 107 -6.10 8.09 -14.86
CA LEU A 107 -6.96 8.06 -13.70
C LEU A 107 -7.68 9.39 -13.46
N SER A 108 -9.01 9.35 -13.44
CA SER A 108 -9.83 10.50 -13.04
C SER A 108 -9.49 10.94 -11.62
N TYR A 109 -9.56 12.24 -11.37
CA TYR A 109 -9.33 12.80 -10.05
C TYR A 109 -10.31 12.22 -9.03
N LEU A 110 -9.80 11.72 -7.92
CA LEU A 110 -10.59 11.29 -6.78
C LEU A 110 -10.50 12.38 -5.70
N PRO A 111 -11.53 13.22 -5.53
CA PRO A 111 -11.52 14.27 -4.53
C PRO A 111 -11.40 13.68 -3.12
N ASP A 112 -10.69 14.38 -2.28
CA ASP A 112 -10.76 14.17 -0.84
C ASP A 112 -11.96 14.96 -0.32
N LYS A 113 -12.94 14.29 0.31
CA LYS A 113 -14.24 14.88 0.66
C LYS A 113 -14.17 16.18 1.49
N ILE A 114 -13.03 16.47 2.11
CA ILE A 114 -12.81 17.70 2.88
C ILE A 114 -11.76 18.61 2.24
N ALA A 115 -10.59 18.08 1.86
CA ALA A 115 -9.51 18.89 1.30
C ALA A 115 -9.85 19.52 -0.07
N ASP A 116 -10.83 18.93 -0.77
CA ASP A 116 -11.22 19.35 -2.12
C ASP A 116 -12.69 19.82 -2.19
N ARG A 117 -13.26 20.26 -1.06
CA ARG A 117 -14.67 20.68 -0.96
C ARG A 117 -15.03 21.80 -1.97
N ASP A 118 -14.06 22.68 -2.23
CA ASP A 118 -14.21 23.85 -3.08
C ASP A 118 -13.46 23.74 -4.43
N ARG A 119 -12.91 22.55 -4.74
CA ARG A 119 -12.18 22.34 -6.00
C ARG A 119 -13.09 21.77 -7.07
N SER A 120 -13.00 22.35 -8.29
CA SER A 120 -13.70 21.83 -9.46
C SER A 120 -13.46 20.33 -9.65
N ARG A 121 -14.55 19.58 -9.86
CA ARG A 121 -14.54 18.14 -10.14
C ARG A 121 -14.16 17.82 -11.59
N ASP A 122 -14.15 18.82 -12.47
CA ASP A 122 -13.91 18.68 -13.91
C ASP A 122 -12.40 18.72 -14.25
N LYS A 123 -11.61 17.89 -13.56
CA LYS A 123 -10.23 17.69 -13.98
C LYS A 123 -10.14 16.52 -14.93
N ALA A 124 -9.50 16.75 -16.09
CA ALA A 124 -9.19 15.68 -17.03
C ALA A 124 -8.45 14.52 -16.32
N PRO A 125 -8.68 13.28 -16.77
CA PRO A 125 -7.92 12.14 -16.27
C PRO A 125 -6.41 12.37 -16.38
N GLN A 126 -5.69 12.01 -15.34
CA GLN A 126 -4.24 12.21 -15.28
C GLN A 126 -3.51 10.94 -15.70
N ALA A 127 -2.46 11.09 -16.51
CA ALA A 127 -1.61 9.97 -16.89
C ALA A 127 -1.16 9.16 -15.67
N ALA A 128 -1.28 7.86 -15.76
CA ALA A 128 -0.88 6.91 -14.74
C ALA A 128 -0.40 5.63 -15.43
N LEU A 129 0.81 5.19 -15.08
CA LEU A 129 1.44 3.97 -15.58
C LEU A 129 1.91 3.14 -14.40
N THR A 130 1.66 1.83 -14.44
CA THR A 130 2.14 0.85 -13.48
C THR A 130 2.68 -0.35 -14.21
N HIS A 131 3.96 -0.66 -14.02
CA HIS A 131 4.54 -1.93 -14.44
C HIS A 131 4.22 -3.00 -13.40
N TYR A 132 3.89 -4.23 -13.85
CA TYR A 132 3.70 -5.35 -12.94
C TYR A 132 4.48 -6.58 -13.41
N ARG A 133 4.86 -7.41 -12.44
CA ARG A 133 5.40 -8.75 -12.66
C ARG A 133 4.73 -9.73 -11.71
N CYS A 134 4.18 -10.81 -12.24
CA CYS A 134 3.66 -11.92 -11.48
C CYS A 134 4.83 -12.72 -10.88
N LEU A 135 4.81 -12.90 -9.57
CA LEU A 135 5.85 -13.62 -8.84
C LEU A 135 5.45 -15.06 -8.58
N HIS A 136 4.16 -15.28 -8.27
CA HIS A 136 3.62 -16.61 -7.98
C HIS A 136 2.13 -16.66 -8.27
N ARG A 137 1.61 -17.84 -8.62
CA ARG A 137 0.18 -18.12 -8.81
C ARG A 137 -0.24 -19.31 -7.97
N SER A 138 -1.44 -19.23 -7.42
CA SER A 138 -2.03 -20.31 -6.65
C SER A 138 -3.49 -20.55 -7.02
N GLU A 139 -3.98 -21.74 -6.70
CA GLU A 139 -5.38 -22.11 -6.77
C GLU A 139 -5.74 -22.92 -5.53
N ILE A 140 -6.72 -22.44 -4.75
CA ILE A 140 -7.13 -23.09 -3.51
C ILE A 140 -8.57 -23.61 -3.62
N PRO A 141 -8.94 -24.69 -2.89
CA PRO A 141 -10.29 -25.27 -2.91
C PRO A 141 -11.27 -24.40 -2.09
N LEU A 142 -11.53 -23.19 -2.59
CA LEU A 142 -12.46 -22.22 -2.00
C LEU A 142 -13.41 -21.68 -3.07
N ALA A 143 -14.69 -22.01 -2.97
CA ALA A 143 -15.73 -21.53 -3.88
C ALA A 143 -16.11 -20.08 -3.52
N SER A 144 -15.43 -19.07 -4.08
CA SER A 144 -15.66 -17.66 -3.75
C SER A 144 -16.63 -16.94 -4.68
N ASP A 145 -16.94 -17.45 -5.85
CA ASP A 145 -17.83 -16.81 -6.84
C ASP A 145 -19.14 -17.57 -7.10
N GLY A 146 -19.32 -18.75 -6.49
CA GLY A 146 -20.48 -19.62 -6.65
C GLY A 146 -20.61 -20.29 -8.03
N ARG A 147 -19.60 -20.15 -8.91
CA ARG A 147 -19.53 -20.79 -10.24
C ARG A 147 -18.43 -21.83 -10.29
N HIS A 148 -17.34 -21.59 -9.58
CA HIS A 148 -16.16 -22.45 -9.58
C HIS A 148 -15.92 -23.02 -8.18
N PRO A 149 -15.49 -24.27 -8.05
CA PRO A 149 -15.19 -24.90 -6.74
C PRO A 149 -13.89 -24.35 -6.14
N THR A 150 -13.08 -23.66 -6.92
CA THR A 150 -11.76 -23.14 -6.53
C THR A 150 -11.67 -21.64 -6.70
N SER A 151 -10.68 -21.02 -6.09
CA SER A 151 -10.34 -19.61 -6.26
C SER A 151 -8.86 -19.47 -6.60
N ARG A 152 -8.58 -18.58 -7.55
CA ARG A 152 -7.24 -18.31 -8.09
C ARG A 152 -6.72 -16.97 -7.59
N TYR A 153 -5.41 -16.95 -7.29
CA TYR A 153 -4.72 -15.77 -6.80
C TYR A 153 -3.35 -15.63 -7.47
N SER A 154 -2.84 -14.41 -7.48
CA SER A 154 -1.46 -14.12 -7.87
C SER A 154 -0.79 -13.20 -6.86
N LEU A 155 0.45 -13.50 -6.52
CA LEU A 155 1.36 -12.56 -5.86
C LEU A 155 2.07 -11.77 -6.95
N VAL A 156 2.03 -10.43 -6.86
CA VAL A 156 2.56 -9.54 -7.90
C VAL A 156 3.47 -8.47 -7.32
N ALA A 157 4.56 -8.17 -8.03
CA ALA A 157 5.36 -6.97 -7.83
C ALA A 157 4.82 -5.85 -8.72
N LEU A 158 4.73 -4.64 -8.19
CA LEU A 158 4.15 -3.47 -8.84
C LEU A 158 5.11 -2.29 -8.73
N SER A 159 5.42 -1.65 -9.85
CA SER A 159 6.30 -0.48 -9.93
C SER A 159 5.54 0.69 -10.57
N PRO A 160 4.90 1.57 -9.78
CA PRO A 160 4.19 2.71 -10.32
C PRO A 160 5.16 3.82 -10.73
N LEU A 161 5.03 4.33 -11.96
CA LEU A 161 5.76 5.51 -12.42
C LEU A 161 5.17 6.81 -11.86
N HIS A 162 3.87 6.83 -11.58
CA HIS A 162 3.15 7.96 -11.02
C HIS A 162 2.60 7.63 -9.64
N GLY A 163 2.22 8.64 -8.86
CA GLY A 163 1.67 8.48 -7.50
C GLY A 163 0.23 8.98 -7.38
N ARG A 164 -0.69 8.59 -8.29
CA ARG A 164 -2.09 9.03 -8.22
C ARG A 164 -2.83 8.34 -7.08
N LYS A 165 -3.86 9.01 -6.54
CA LYS A 165 -4.67 8.49 -5.44
C LYS A 165 -5.25 7.11 -5.78
N HIS A 166 -4.94 6.11 -4.95
CA HIS A 166 -5.31 4.70 -5.11
C HIS A 166 -4.85 4.08 -6.45
N GLN A 167 -3.76 4.56 -7.07
CA GLN A 167 -3.36 4.16 -8.42
C GLN A 167 -3.30 2.63 -8.58
N LEU A 168 -2.51 1.93 -7.79
CA LEU A 168 -2.33 0.47 -7.89
C LEU A 168 -3.65 -0.28 -7.74
N ARG A 169 -4.48 0.13 -6.79
CA ARG A 169 -5.79 -0.47 -6.51
C ARG A 169 -6.75 -0.30 -7.69
N ARG A 170 -6.77 0.87 -8.32
CA ARG A 170 -7.60 1.19 -9.48
C ARG A 170 -7.10 0.53 -10.75
N HIS A 171 -5.79 0.49 -10.97
CA HIS A 171 -5.17 -0.16 -12.12
C HIS A 171 -5.44 -1.66 -12.12
N LEU A 172 -5.20 -2.35 -11.00
CA LEU A 172 -5.45 -3.78 -10.89
C LEU A 172 -6.95 -4.12 -11.01
N LYS A 173 -7.85 -3.26 -10.49
CA LYS A 173 -9.28 -3.39 -10.74
C LYS A 173 -9.62 -3.23 -12.23
N HIS A 174 -8.99 -2.27 -12.93
CA HIS A 174 -9.22 -2.00 -14.34
C HIS A 174 -8.92 -3.22 -15.22
N ILE A 175 -7.86 -3.96 -14.92
CA ILE A 175 -7.50 -5.20 -15.63
C ILE A 175 -8.17 -6.46 -15.04
N PHE A 176 -9.23 -6.31 -14.23
CA PHE A 176 -10.01 -7.40 -13.62
C PHE A 176 -9.26 -8.28 -12.62
N HIS A 177 -8.13 -7.81 -12.08
CA HIS A 177 -7.35 -8.46 -11.03
C HIS A 177 -7.32 -7.61 -9.75
N PRO A 178 -8.48 -7.34 -9.10
CA PRO A 178 -8.53 -6.47 -7.94
C PRO A 178 -7.69 -7.02 -6.79
N ILE A 179 -7.11 -6.09 -6.00
CA ILE A 179 -6.32 -6.45 -4.82
C ILE A 179 -7.24 -7.07 -3.77
N LEU A 180 -6.79 -8.16 -3.18
CA LEU A 180 -7.47 -8.88 -2.12
C LEU A 180 -7.63 -7.99 -0.87
N GLY A 181 -8.82 -8.05 -0.26
CA GLY A 181 -9.15 -7.25 0.93
C GLY A 181 -9.39 -5.76 0.66
N ASP A 182 -9.37 -5.31 -0.59
CA ASP A 182 -9.72 -3.94 -0.93
C ASP A 182 -11.25 -3.75 -0.85
N THR A 183 -11.70 -2.91 0.09
CA THR A 183 -13.13 -2.62 0.31
C THR A 183 -13.70 -1.57 -0.62
N SER A 184 -12.84 -0.79 -1.31
CA SER A 184 -13.26 0.32 -2.18
C SER A 184 -13.17 -0.03 -3.66
N HIS A 185 -12.15 -0.80 -4.04
CA HIS A 185 -11.85 -1.15 -5.43
C HIS A 185 -11.78 -2.66 -5.66
N GLY A 186 -11.98 -3.48 -4.61
CA GLY A 186 -11.88 -4.93 -4.66
C GLY A 186 -13.14 -5.65 -5.16
N ASP A 187 -13.09 -6.97 -5.07
CA ASP A 187 -14.23 -7.86 -5.24
C ASP A 187 -14.87 -8.17 -3.88
N ASN A 188 -15.96 -7.49 -3.58
CA ASN A 188 -16.63 -7.62 -2.28
C ASN A 188 -17.19 -9.03 -2.02
N ARG A 189 -17.58 -9.77 -3.07
CA ARG A 189 -18.09 -11.14 -2.91
C ARG A 189 -16.96 -12.07 -2.47
N GLN A 190 -15.84 -12.03 -3.19
CA GLN A 190 -14.65 -12.80 -2.84
C GLN A 190 -14.10 -12.41 -1.46
N ASN A 191 -14.00 -11.11 -1.17
CA ASN A 191 -13.54 -10.61 0.13
C ASN A 191 -14.42 -11.13 1.28
N ARG A 192 -15.74 -11.23 1.08
CA ARG A 192 -16.66 -11.78 2.08
C ARG A 192 -16.41 -13.25 2.33
N VAL A 193 -16.34 -14.07 1.29
CA VAL A 193 -16.14 -15.51 1.42
C VAL A 193 -14.80 -15.81 2.07
N LEU A 194 -13.71 -15.26 1.52
CA LEU A 194 -12.38 -15.47 2.09
C LEU A 194 -12.26 -14.89 3.51
N GLY A 195 -12.80 -13.71 3.75
CA GLY A 195 -12.81 -13.09 5.07
C GLY A 195 -13.55 -13.95 6.11
N SER A 196 -14.68 -14.56 5.73
CA SER A 196 -15.38 -15.50 6.63
C SER A 196 -14.51 -16.69 7.00
N HIS A 197 -13.78 -17.28 6.04
CA HIS A 197 -12.85 -18.40 6.30
C HIS A 197 -11.64 -17.98 7.14
N LEU A 198 -11.25 -16.71 7.08
CA LEU A 198 -10.16 -16.15 7.86
C LEU A 198 -10.61 -15.60 9.23
N GLY A 199 -11.86 -15.84 9.61
CA GLY A 199 -12.40 -15.36 10.89
C GLY A 199 -12.50 -13.83 10.99
N ASP A 200 -12.76 -13.15 9.89
CA ASP A 200 -12.94 -11.70 9.88
C ASP A 200 -14.27 -11.32 10.54
N PRO A 201 -14.25 -10.51 11.61
CA PRO A 201 -15.46 -10.16 12.34
C PRO A 201 -16.47 -9.35 11.51
N ARG A 202 -16.06 -8.78 10.39
CA ARG A 202 -16.98 -8.11 9.44
C ARG A 202 -17.89 -9.08 8.70
N TYR A 203 -17.52 -10.35 8.62
CA TYR A 203 -18.19 -11.35 7.78
C TYR A 203 -18.64 -12.60 8.52
N THR A 204 -18.11 -12.87 9.71
CA THR A 204 -18.46 -14.05 10.51
C THR A 204 -18.29 -13.78 11.99
N THR A 205 -19.12 -14.45 12.81
CA THR A 205 -18.98 -14.54 14.28
C THR A 205 -18.62 -15.96 14.73
N ALA A 206 -18.59 -16.91 13.79
CA ALA A 206 -18.43 -18.33 14.10
C ALA A 206 -16.99 -18.70 14.48
N MET A 207 -16.00 -17.92 14.07
CA MET A 207 -14.59 -18.20 14.30
C MET A 207 -13.82 -16.88 14.41
N ALA A 208 -12.98 -16.76 15.43
CA ALA A 208 -12.02 -15.66 15.51
C ALA A 208 -10.76 -16.00 14.74
N GLY A 209 -10.27 -15.05 13.94
CA GLY A 209 -9.06 -15.23 13.13
C GLY A 209 -8.40 -13.91 12.78
N PRO A 210 -7.34 -13.91 11.96
CA PRO A 210 -6.60 -12.69 11.60
C PRO A 210 -7.45 -11.71 10.78
N GLY A 211 -8.56 -12.19 10.18
CA GLY A 211 -9.38 -11.39 9.27
C GLY A 211 -8.71 -11.14 7.93
N LEU A 212 -9.34 -10.29 7.10
CA LEU A 212 -8.83 -9.91 5.80
C LEU A 212 -8.68 -8.39 5.71
N ARG A 213 -7.51 -7.90 5.38
CA ARG A 213 -7.23 -6.49 5.09
C ARG A 213 -6.70 -6.30 3.67
N LEU A 214 -6.52 -5.08 3.24
CA LEU A 214 -5.89 -4.78 1.94
C LEU A 214 -4.51 -5.45 1.86
N MET A 215 -4.35 -6.36 0.90
CA MET A 215 -3.11 -7.07 0.64
C MET A 215 -2.22 -6.28 -0.34
N LEU A 216 -1.82 -5.07 0.09
CA LEU A 216 -0.91 -4.16 -0.61
C LEU A 216 0.16 -3.66 0.36
N HIS A 217 1.42 -3.91 0.02
CA HIS A 217 2.58 -3.60 0.85
C HIS A 217 3.65 -2.86 0.05
N ALA A 218 4.09 -1.69 0.51
CA ALA A 218 5.21 -0.94 -0.06
C ALA A 218 6.52 -1.60 0.40
N THR A 219 7.06 -2.51 -0.40
CA THR A 219 8.17 -3.37 -0.01
C THR A 219 9.51 -2.67 -0.11
N ARG A 220 9.71 -1.87 -1.17
CA ARG A 220 11.01 -1.22 -1.43
C ARG A 220 10.83 0.21 -1.87
N LEU A 221 11.83 1.02 -1.49
CA LEU A 221 12.01 2.39 -1.95
C LEU A 221 13.49 2.57 -2.30
N GLN A 222 13.76 3.02 -3.52
CA GLN A 222 15.11 3.32 -4.00
C GLN A 222 15.16 4.75 -4.50
N PHE A 223 16.15 5.52 -4.06
CA PHE A 223 16.35 6.90 -4.49
C PHE A 223 17.77 7.38 -4.15
N PRO A 224 18.30 8.43 -4.80
CA PRO A 224 19.55 9.04 -4.38
C PRO A 224 19.34 9.86 -3.10
N HIS A 225 20.22 9.69 -2.13
CA HIS A 225 20.21 10.51 -0.91
C HIS A 225 20.35 12.00 -1.28
N PRO A 226 19.46 12.90 -0.78
CA PRO A 226 19.35 14.27 -1.28
C PRO A 226 20.58 15.15 -1.03
N TRP A 227 21.46 14.75 -0.12
CA TRP A 227 22.69 15.49 0.22
C TRP A 227 23.95 14.81 -0.31
N SER A 228 24.12 13.52 -0.09
CA SER A 228 25.33 12.80 -0.54
C SER A 228 25.27 12.34 -1.99
N GLY A 229 24.07 12.18 -2.56
CA GLY A 229 23.86 11.60 -3.88
C GLY A 229 23.98 10.08 -3.92
N GLU A 230 24.35 9.42 -2.84
CA GLU A 230 24.47 7.97 -2.75
C GLU A 230 23.12 7.28 -2.90
N ALA A 231 23.11 6.14 -3.57
CA ALA A 231 21.87 5.38 -3.74
C ALA A 231 21.44 4.73 -2.43
N LEU A 232 20.24 5.07 -1.97
CA LEU A 232 19.60 4.42 -0.82
C LEU A 232 18.60 3.36 -1.28
N TYR A 233 18.69 2.19 -0.63
CA TYR A 233 17.81 1.04 -0.84
C TYR A 233 17.13 0.69 0.48
N LEU A 234 15.87 1.05 0.59
CA LEU A 234 15.08 0.82 1.80
C LEU A 234 14.10 -0.33 1.55
N CYS A 235 14.08 -1.30 2.47
CA CYS A 235 13.17 -2.44 2.41
C CYS A 235 12.35 -2.53 3.69
N ALA A 236 11.06 -2.83 3.56
CA ALA A 236 10.17 -3.15 4.67
C ALA A 236 9.75 -4.62 4.58
N PRO A 237 10.01 -5.43 5.60
CA PRO A 237 9.46 -6.78 5.66
C PRO A 237 7.94 -6.70 5.88
N PRO A 238 7.15 -7.60 5.23
CA PRO A 238 5.74 -7.72 5.50
C PRO A 238 5.51 -8.23 6.92
N ASP A 239 4.41 -7.78 7.52
CA ASP A 239 4.03 -8.21 8.87
C ASP A 239 3.51 -9.66 8.90
N THR A 240 3.35 -10.19 10.11
CA THR A 240 2.89 -11.57 10.34
C THR A 240 1.51 -11.85 9.74
N HIS A 241 0.61 -10.84 9.71
CA HIS A 241 -0.70 -10.97 9.07
C HIS A 241 -0.56 -11.20 7.56
N TRP A 242 0.27 -10.40 6.88
CA TRP A 242 0.56 -10.60 5.46
C TRP A 242 1.11 -11.99 5.19
N GLN A 243 2.13 -12.40 5.96
CA GLN A 243 2.76 -13.72 5.82
C GLN A 243 1.76 -14.85 6.05
N TYR A 244 0.87 -14.72 7.03
CA TYR A 244 -0.17 -15.70 7.28
C TYR A 244 -1.11 -15.85 6.07
N ILE A 245 -1.61 -14.74 5.52
CA ILE A 245 -2.50 -14.78 4.35
C ILE A 245 -1.80 -15.35 3.12
N ALA A 246 -0.54 -14.97 2.87
CA ALA A 246 0.23 -15.52 1.75
C ALA A 246 0.37 -17.05 1.87
N ARG A 247 0.72 -17.58 3.03
CA ARG A 247 0.80 -19.03 3.28
C ARG A 247 -0.56 -19.72 3.15
N TYR A 248 -1.61 -19.12 3.69
CA TYR A 248 -2.98 -19.66 3.56
C TYR A 248 -3.41 -19.80 2.11
N LEU A 249 -2.96 -18.90 1.24
CA LEU A 249 -3.25 -18.90 -0.19
C LEU A 249 -2.22 -19.70 -1.00
N ASP A 250 -1.28 -20.38 -0.38
CA ASP A 250 -0.19 -21.11 -1.05
C ASP A 250 0.62 -20.20 -2.01
N LEU A 251 0.94 -18.99 -1.52
CA LEU A 251 1.74 -18.00 -2.23
C LEU A 251 3.05 -17.78 -1.48
N ASP A 252 4.16 -18.27 -2.04
CA ASP A 252 5.47 -18.01 -1.47
C ASP A 252 5.84 -16.53 -1.56
N PHE A 253 6.33 -16.00 -0.46
CA PHE A 253 6.81 -14.62 -0.34
C PHE A 253 8.23 -14.63 0.21
N ALA A 254 9.21 -14.76 -0.67
CA ALA A 254 10.59 -14.42 -0.35
C ALA A 254 10.86 -12.96 -0.72
N LEU A 255 11.38 -12.17 0.23
CA LEU A 255 12.02 -10.89 -0.08
C LEU A 255 13.37 -11.21 -0.75
N SER A 256 13.38 -11.44 -2.05
CA SER A 256 14.61 -11.51 -2.84
C SER A 256 15.13 -10.11 -3.16
#